data_4c3dd809b5310e63c986cd71561aa879
#
_entry.id   4c3dd809b5310e63c986cd71561aa879
#
_cell.length_a   1.000
_cell.length_b   1.000
_cell.length_c   1.000
_cell.angle_alpha   90.00
_cell.angle_beta   90.00
_cell.angle_gamma   90.00
#
_symmetry.space_group_name_H-M   'P 1'
#
loop_
_entity.id
_entity.type
_entity.pdbx_description
1 polymer ?
#
loop_
_entity_poly.entity_id
_entity_poly.type
_entity_poly.pdbx_seq_one_letter_code
_entity_poly.pdbx_strand_id
1 'polypeptide(L)'
;MSDSITLKSNNKNLWGGGVEPFKASYGKLMMWFFLISDAFTFSAFLIAYGVIRLKHPAYEGTLSDFTFSQSYWPVPEKVFEAFPFFHGVELPLVFVGLMTFILILSSVTMVLAVEAGHRMDRKGVEKWMLWTIVGGFTFLGCQAWEWSHFIHGTDLGSRLLDGSIIYGANLKINQYGPPDFAAFFFFITGFHGFHVFSGVALNFLIFYQTTVGIYEKRGHYEMVEKVGLYWHFVDLVWVFVFTFFYLI
;
A
#
# COMPACT_ATOMS: atom_id res chain seq x y z
N MET A 1 46.32 -52.83 0.83
CA MET A 1 45.31 -51.99 0.27
C MET A 1 44.55 -51.35 1.44
N SER A 2 44.91 -50.15 1.77
CA SER A 2 44.28 -49.41 2.89
C SER A 2 43.65 -48.15 2.27
N ASP A 3 42.32 -48.19 2.14
CA ASP A 3 41.56 -47.03 1.69
C ASP A 3 41.51 -45.96 2.78
N SER A 4 42.34 -44.93 2.61
CA SER A 4 42.26 -43.76 3.42
C SER A 4 41.06 -42.91 3.00
N ILE A 5 39.94 -43.09 3.75
CA ILE A 5 38.80 -42.20 3.70
C ILE A 5 39.26 -40.85 4.22
N THR A 6 39.57 -39.93 3.34
CA THR A 6 39.78 -38.53 3.65
C THR A 6 38.43 -37.90 4.05
N LEU A 7 38.17 -37.87 5.34
CA LEU A 7 37.11 -37.04 5.91
C LEU A 7 37.45 -35.60 5.61
N LYS A 8 36.83 -35.01 4.57
CA LYS A 8 36.79 -33.55 4.38
C LYS A 8 36.17 -32.96 5.64
N SER A 9 37.01 -32.48 6.55
CA SER A 9 36.59 -31.64 7.66
C SER A 9 35.89 -30.41 7.08
N ASN A 10 34.57 -30.48 7.10
CA ASN A 10 33.73 -29.33 6.78
C ASN A 10 33.85 -28.35 7.95
N ASN A 11 34.86 -27.49 7.89
CA ASN A 11 35.12 -26.44 8.86
C ASN A 11 33.97 -25.39 8.76
N LYS A 12 32.77 -25.79 9.21
CA LYS A 12 31.65 -24.86 9.38
C LYS A 12 32.09 -23.89 10.45
N ASN A 13 32.34 -22.67 10.07
CA ASN A 13 32.56 -21.58 11.02
C ASN A 13 31.46 -21.64 12.08
N LEU A 14 31.82 -21.93 13.32
CA LEU A 14 30.89 -21.96 14.47
C LEU A 14 30.09 -20.65 14.61
N TRP A 15 30.60 -19.57 14.07
CA TRP A 15 29.97 -18.24 14.01
C TRP A 15 29.20 -17.97 12.70
N GLY A 16 29.13 -18.93 11.78
CA GLY A 16 28.46 -18.80 10.49
C GLY A 16 26.94 -18.99 10.50
N GLY A 17 26.31 -18.95 11.66
CA GLY A 17 24.84 -18.94 11.74
C GLY A 17 24.12 -20.31 11.61
N GLY A 18 24.82 -21.43 11.65
CA GLY A 18 24.19 -22.78 11.64
C GLY A 18 23.53 -23.15 10.28
N VAL A 19 22.52 -24.01 10.33
CA VAL A 19 21.74 -24.45 9.17
C VAL A 19 20.63 -23.45 8.93
N GLU A 20 20.46 -22.99 7.69
CA GLU A 20 19.39 -22.05 7.33
C GLU A 20 18.01 -22.66 7.66
N PRO A 21 17.20 -22.02 8.53
CA PRO A 21 15.87 -22.53 8.83
C PRO A 21 15.02 -22.45 7.56
N PHE A 22 14.22 -23.49 7.30
CA PHE A 22 13.32 -23.60 6.16
C PHE A 22 14.00 -23.53 4.78
N LYS A 23 15.32 -23.71 4.68
CA LYS A 23 16.11 -23.54 3.46
C LYS A 23 15.96 -22.14 2.83
N ALA A 24 15.61 -21.14 3.63
CA ALA A 24 15.48 -19.75 3.21
C ALA A 24 16.66 -18.93 3.74
N SER A 25 17.10 -17.94 2.94
CA SER A 25 18.16 -17.05 3.40
C SER A 25 17.72 -16.23 4.62
N TYR A 26 18.66 -15.90 5.49
CA TYR A 26 18.40 -15.15 6.70
C TYR A 26 17.67 -13.81 6.44
N GLY A 27 18.01 -13.14 5.34
CA GLY A 27 17.35 -11.90 4.94
C GLY A 27 15.89 -12.05 4.52
N LYS A 28 15.51 -13.19 3.91
CA LYS A 28 14.10 -13.51 3.63
C LYS A 28 13.32 -13.75 4.92
N LEU A 29 13.91 -14.50 5.86
CA LEU A 29 13.28 -14.76 7.15
C LEU A 29 13.03 -13.46 7.92
N MET A 30 14.02 -12.56 7.98
CA MET A 30 13.87 -11.25 8.62
C MET A 30 12.80 -10.40 7.94
N MET A 31 12.70 -10.43 6.61
CA MET A 31 11.62 -9.75 5.87
C MET A 31 10.24 -10.30 6.27
N TRP A 32 10.07 -11.62 6.39
CA TRP A 32 8.83 -12.22 6.84
C TRP A 32 8.42 -11.76 8.24
N PHE A 33 9.34 -11.73 9.20
CA PHE A 33 9.04 -11.23 10.55
C PHE A 33 8.64 -9.76 10.55
N PHE A 34 9.32 -8.94 9.75
CA PHE A 34 8.99 -7.55 9.56
C PHE A 34 7.57 -7.39 9.00
N LEU A 35 7.23 -8.10 7.92
CA LEU A 35 5.91 -8.03 7.28
C LEU A 35 4.79 -8.50 8.21
N ILE A 36 5.03 -9.54 9.00
CA ILE A 36 4.06 -10.03 9.99
C ILE A 36 3.81 -8.97 11.08
N SER A 37 4.87 -8.34 11.61
CA SER A 37 4.72 -7.28 12.61
C SER A 37 3.94 -6.08 12.06
N ASP A 38 4.18 -5.74 10.82
CA ASP A 38 3.51 -4.64 10.14
C ASP A 38 2.05 -4.96 9.83
N ALA A 39 1.75 -6.22 9.46
CA ALA A 39 0.39 -6.71 9.30
C ALA A 39 -0.43 -6.59 10.60
N PHE A 40 0.16 -6.87 11.77
CA PHE A 40 -0.50 -6.64 13.06
C PHE A 40 -0.79 -5.16 13.31
N THR A 41 0.13 -4.28 12.94
CA THR A 41 -0.04 -2.82 13.09
C THR A 41 -1.21 -2.33 12.23
N PHE A 42 -1.26 -2.67 10.96
CA PHE A 42 -2.37 -2.32 10.07
C PHE A 42 -3.70 -2.92 10.55
N SER A 43 -3.69 -4.17 10.98
CA SER A 43 -4.88 -4.83 11.52
C SER A 43 -5.42 -4.11 12.74
N ALA A 44 -4.55 -3.65 13.65
CA ALA A 44 -4.96 -2.87 14.81
C ALA A 44 -5.65 -1.55 14.42
N PHE A 45 -5.13 -0.84 13.42
CA PHE A 45 -5.75 0.40 12.94
C PHE A 45 -7.10 0.15 12.27
N LEU A 46 -7.22 -0.88 11.42
CA LEU A 46 -8.48 -1.22 10.77
C LEU A 46 -9.53 -1.71 11.76
N ILE A 47 -9.14 -2.46 12.79
CA ILE A 47 -10.04 -2.87 13.87
C ILE A 47 -10.52 -1.62 14.66
N ALA A 48 -9.61 -0.72 15.00
CA ALA A 48 -9.95 0.53 15.69
C ALA A 48 -10.94 1.36 14.86
N TYR A 49 -10.69 1.50 13.56
CA TYR A 49 -11.62 2.14 12.63
C TYR A 49 -12.99 1.46 12.63
N GLY A 50 -13.05 0.14 12.52
CA GLY A 50 -14.30 -0.62 12.55
C GLY A 50 -15.08 -0.42 13.85
N VAL A 51 -14.40 -0.41 15.02
CA VAL A 51 -15.04 -0.15 16.33
C VAL A 51 -15.63 1.25 16.39
N ILE A 52 -14.92 2.27 15.90
CA ILE A 52 -15.43 3.64 15.87
C ILE A 52 -16.61 3.78 14.91
N ARG A 53 -16.52 3.17 13.74
CA ARG A 53 -17.61 3.16 12.76
C ARG A 53 -18.91 2.61 13.36
N LEU A 54 -18.85 1.51 14.12
CA LEU A 54 -20.01 0.90 14.77
C LEU A 54 -20.65 1.78 15.86
N LYS A 55 -19.99 2.84 16.32
CA LYS A 55 -20.56 3.81 17.27
C LYS A 55 -21.47 4.85 16.61
N HIS A 56 -21.35 5.01 15.30
CA HIS A 56 -22.15 5.97 14.55
C HIS A 56 -23.23 5.24 13.74
N PRO A 57 -24.50 5.76 13.72
CA PRO A 57 -25.54 5.17 12.92
C PRO A 57 -25.19 5.27 11.42
N ALA A 58 -25.61 4.27 10.66
CA ALA A 58 -25.54 4.31 9.20
C ALA A 58 -26.66 5.23 8.67
N TYR A 59 -26.42 5.79 7.46
CA TYR A 59 -27.47 6.51 6.75
C TYR A 59 -28.53 5.52 6.23
N GLU A 60 -29.81 5.72 6.58
CA GLU A 60 -30.93 4.84 6.20
C GLU A 60 -31.77 5.40 5.05
N GLY A 61 -31.44 6.59 4.53
CA GLY A 61 -32.17 7.25 3.44
C GLY A 61 -31.76 6.78 2.04
N THR A 62 -32.39 7.38 1.02
CA THR A 62 -31.98 7.16 -0.39
C THR A 62 -30.75 8.01 -0.74
N LEU A 63 -29.92 7.54 -1.66
CA LEU A 63 -28.72 8.27 -2.10
C LEU A 63 -29.04 9.63 -2.75
N SER A 64 -30.27 9.78 -3.31
CA SER A 64 -30.74 11.04 -3.90
C SER A 64 -31.01 12.14 -2.84
N ASP A 65 -31.39 11.74 -1.63
CA ASP A 65 -31.75 12.66 -0.54
C ASP A 65 -30.61 12.83 0.45
N PHE A 66 -29.44 12.27 0.15
CA PHE A 66 -28.28 12.31 1.01
C PHE A 66 -27.77 13.75 1.19
N THR A 67 -27.59 14.15 2.43
CA THR A 67 -26.96 15.42 2.81
C THR A 67 -25.82 15.15 3.77
N PHE A 68 -24.71 15.85 3.64
CA PHE A 68 -23.60 15.72 4.57
C PHE A 68 -24.00 16.17 5.99
N SER A 69 -23.80 15.29 6.97
CA SER A 69 -24.14 15.54 8.36
C SER A 69 -23.19 14.79 9.30
N GLN A 70 -22.94 15.35 10.46
CA GLN A 70 -22.15 14.70 11.52
C GLN A 70 -22.93 13.65 12.31
N SER A 71 -24.24 13.49 12.03
CA SER A 71 -25.11 12.59 12.78
C SER A 71 -24.99 11.12 12.39
N TYR A 72 -24.51 10.83 11.21
CA TYR A 72 -24.35 9.47 10.68
C TYR A 72 -23.01 9.28 9.98
N TRP A 73 -22.64 8.00 9.78
CA TRP A 73 -21.39 7.67 9.10
C TRP A 73 -21.45 8.05 7.62
N PRO A 74 -20.36 8.61 7.05
CA PRO A 74 -20.31 9.00 5.65
C PRO A 74 -20.63 7.82 4.72
N VAL A 75 -21.34 8.11 3.62
CA VAL A 75 -21.55 7.16 2.56
C VAL A 75 -20.39 7.27 1.55
N PRO A 76 -19.55 6.22 1.38
CA PRO A 76 -18.35 6.31 0.55
C PRO A 76 -18.63 6.75 -0.89
N GLU A 77 -19.74 6.31 -1.46
CA GLU A 77 -20.16 6.68 -2.82
C GLU A 77 -20.36 8.18 -3.02
N LYS A 78 -20.78 8.90 -1.97
CA LYS A 78 -20.98 10.36 -1.99
C LYS A 78 -19.75 11.16 -1.58
N VAL A 79 -18.85 10.54 -0.84
CA VAL A 79 -17.57 11.15 -0.42
C VAL A 79 -16.56 11.15 -1.57
N PHE A 80 -16.49 10.04 -2.33
CA PHE A 80 -15.47 9.78 -3.35
C PHE A 80 -16.04 9.80 -4.78
N GLU A 81 -16.93 10.76 -5.08
CA GLU A 81 -17.54 10.93 -6.40
C GLU A 81 -16.59 11.59 -7.42
N ALA A 82 -15.58 12.33 -6.97
CA ALA A 82 -14.75 13.13 -7.83
C ALA A 82 -13.81 12.29 -8.71
N PHE A 83 -13.79 12.61 -10.01
CA PHE A 83 -12.87 12.04 -10.97
C PHE A 83 -12.00 13.13 -11.60
N PRO A 84 -10.65 13.00 -11.62
CA PRO A 84 -9.80 13.96 -12.30
C PRO A 84 -10.15 14.00 -13.80
N PHE A 85 -10.15 15.18 -14.40
CA PHE A 85 -10.45 15.45 -15.82
C PHE A 85 -11.93 15.42 -16.25
N PHE A 86 -12.86 14.84 -15.48
CA PHE A 86 -14.29 14.81 -15.82
C PHE A 86 -15.10 15.63 -14.81
N HIS A 87 -15.19 16.94 -15.04
CA HIS A 87 -16.02 17.82 -14.20
C HIS A 87 -17.51 17.59 -14.50
N GLY A 88 -18.30 17.31 -13.46
CA GLY A 88 -19.76 17.16 -13.56
C GLY A 88 -20.25 15.75 -13.91
N VAL A 89 -19.37 14.75 -13.92
CA VAL A 89 -19.76 13.35 -14.03
C VAL A 89 -19.57 12.69 -12.68
N GLU A 90 -20.66 12.25 -12.06
CA GLU A 90 -20.62 11.50 -10.82
C GLU A 90 -20.23 10.05 -11.15
N LEU A 91 -19.00 9.69 -10.86
CA LEU A 91 -18.47 8.33 -11.03
C LEU A 91 -17.98 7.82 -9.67
N PRO A 92 -18.91 7.40 -8.81
CA PRO A 92 -18.56 6.96 -7.46
C PRO A 92 -17.57 5.79 -7.53
N LEU A 93 -16.52 5.89 -6.75
CA LEU A 93 -15.49 4.85 -6.55
C LEU A 93 -14.67 4.45 -7.80
N VAL A 94 -14.98 4.96 -9.00
CA VAL A 94 -14.26 4.56 -10.24
C VAL A 94 -12.80 5.01 -10.19
N PHE A 95 -12.54 6.21 -9.66
CA PHE A 95 -11.17 6.71 -9.51
C PHE A 95 -10.33 5.83 -8.57
N VAL A 96 -10.88 5.46 -7.43
CA VAL A 96 -10.20 4.60 -6.46
C VAL A 96 -10.04 3.18 -6.99
N GLY A 97 -11.03 2.68 -7.73
CA GLY A 97 -10.92 1.44 -8.48
C GLY A 97 -9.76 1.47 -9.47
N LEU A 98 -9.58 2.59 -10.21
CA LEU A 98 -8.44 2.77 -11.12
C LEU A 98 -7.11 2.75 -10.36
N MET A 99 -7.02 3.43 -9.22
CA MET A 99 -5.82 3.39 -8.36
C MET A 99 -5.47 1.96 -7.93
N THR A 100 -6.48 1.18 -7.56
CA THR A 100 -6.32 -0.24 -7.19
C THR A 100 -5.79 -1.05 -8.38
N PHE A 101 -6.32 -0.84 -9.59
CA PHE A 101 -5.81 -1.50 -10.80
C PHE A 101 -4.35 -1.15 -11.10
N ILE A 102 -3.95 0.11 -10.91
CA ILE A 102 -2.56 0.55 -11.09
C ILE A 102 -1.62 -0.23 -10.16
N LEU A 103 -2.00 -0.39 -8.88
CA LEU A 103 -1.20 -1.19 -7.93
C LEU A 103 -1.14 -2.66 -8.32
N ILE A 104 -2.27 -3.29 -8.68
CA ILE A 104 -2.31 -4.68 -9.12
C ILE A 104 -1.40 -4.89 -10.33
N LEU A 105 -1.45 -4.00 -11.32
CA LEU A 105 -0.57 -4.07 -12.49
C LEU A 105 0.91 -3.89 -12.10
N SER A 106 1.21 -3.00 -11.17
CA SER A 106 2.58 -2.83 -10.65
C SER A 106 3.05 -4.06 -9.88
N SER A 107 2.15 -4.75 -9.19
CA SER A 107 2.42 -6.02 -8.52
C SER A 107 2.77 -7.12 -9.52
N VAL A 108 2.04 -7.21 -10.63
CA VAL A 108 2.37 -8.13 -11.73
C VAL A 108 3.74 -7.83 -12.34
N THR A 109 4.06 -6.54 -12.58
CA THR A 109 5.40 -6.17 -13.10
C THR A 109 6.52 -6.54 -12.13
N MET A 110 6.26 -6.45 -10.82
CA MET A 110 7.22 -6.88 -9.80
C MET A 110 7.46 -8.40 -9.83
N VAL A 111 6.42 -9.22 -10.00
CA VAL A 111 6.58 -10.68 -10.19
C VAL A 111 7.45 -10.99 -11.39
N LEU A 112 7.21 -10.29 -12.52
CA LEU A 112 8.03 -10.46 -13.74
C LEU A 112 9.48 -10.01 -13.54
N ALA A 113 9.74 -9.00 -12.70
CA ALA A 113 11.09 -8.59 -12.32
C ALA A 113 11.80 -9.67 -11.50
N VAL A 114 11.10 -10.27 -10.54
CA VAL A 114 11.64 -11.39 -9.73
C VAL A 114 11.95 -12.59 -10.60
N GLU A 115 11.04 -12.96 -11.51
CA GLU A 115 11.27 -14.07 -12.44
C GLU A 115 12.46 -13.83 -13.38
N ALA A 116 12.58 -12.61 -13.92
CA ALA A 116 13.75 -12.22 -14.71
C ALA A 116 15.05 -12.31 -13.88
N GLY A 117 15.00 -11.94 -12.60
CA GLY A 117 16.11 -12.10 -11.66
C GLY A 117 16.54 -13.56 -11.47
N HIS A 118 15.58 -14.48 -11.34
CA HIS A 118 15.88 -15.92 -11.27
C HIS A 118 16.53 -16.46 -12.53
N ARG A 119 16.20 -15.90 -13.69
CA ARG A 119 16.82 -16.24 -14.99
C ARG A 119 18.15 -15.51 -15.24
N MET A 120 18.63 -14.68 -14.31
CA MET A 120 19.81 -13.84 -14.48
C MET A 120 19.71 -12.88 -15.69
N ASP A 121 18.49 -12.51 -16.08
CA ASP A 121 18.22 -11.55 -17.16
C ASP A 121 18.17 -10.13 -16.63
N ARG A 122 19.31 -9.45 -16.66
CA ARG A 122 19.46 -8.08 -16.21
C ARG A 122 18.49 -7.10 -16.89
N LYS A 123 18.37 -7.19 -18.21
CA LYS A 123 17.51 -6.29 -18.98
C LYS A 123 16.04 -6.48 -18.64
N GLY A 124 15.64 -7.72 -18.40
CA GLY A 124 14.30 -8.06 -17.91
C GLY A 124 14.04 -7.44 -16.55
N VAL A 125 14.96 -7.58 -15.60
CA VAL A 125 14.86 -6.97 -14.26
C VAL A 125 14.74 -5.44 -14.36
N GLU A 126 15.64 -4.79 -15.11
CA GLU A 126 15.62 -3.33 -15.30
C GLU A 126 14.28 -2.86 -15.86
N LYS A 127 13.78 -3.51 -16.94
CA LYS A 127 12.51 -3.16 -17.58
C LYS A 127 11.35 -3.27 -16.63
N TRP A 128 11.20 -4.40 -15.96
CA TRP A 128 10.02 -4.66 -15.14
C TRP A 128 10.02 -3.86 -13.82
N MET A 129 11.19 -3.68 -13.20
CA MET A 129 11.31 -2.79 -12.03
C MET A 129 11.00 -1.34 -12.36
N LEU A 130 11.38 -0.85 -13.55
CA LEU A 130 11.02 0.51 -13.97
C LEU A 130 9.50 0.68 -14.04
N TRP A 131 8.77 -0.29 -14.62
CA TRP A 131 7.31 -0.24 -14.65
C TRP A 131 6.68 -0.30 -13.26
N THR A 132 7.24 -1.09 -12.35
CA THR A 132 6.80 -1.12 -10.94
C THR A 132 6.98 0.24 -10.26
N ILE A 133 8.11 0.90 -10.46
CA ILE A 133 8.39 2.24 -9.94
C ILE A 133 7.41 3.27 -10.51
N VAL A 134 7.16 3.26 -11.82
CA VAL A 134 6.19 4.14 -12.48
C VAL A 134 4.80 3.92 -11.91
N GLY A 135 4.36 2.67 -11.76
CA GLY A 135 3.07 2.34 -11.13
C GLY A 135 2.94 2.88 -9.71
N GLY A 136 3.98 2.70 -8.89
CA GLY A 136 4.02 3.23 -7.52
C GLY A 136 3.96 4.76 -7.45
N PHE A 137 4.70 5.47 -8.29
CA PHE A 137 4.62 6.93 -8.37
C PHE A 137 3.26 7.41 -8.87
N THR A 138 2.67 6.73 -9.84
CA THR A 138 1.33 7.07 -10.33
C THR A 138 0.29 6.92 -9.22
N PHE A 139 0.35 5.84 -8.45
CA PHE A 139 -0.53 5.64 -7.30
C PHE A 139 -0.37 6.76 -6.26
N LEU A 140 0.86 7.11 -5.88
CA LEU A 140 1.12 8.21 -4.93
C LEU A 140 0.59 9.55 -5.46
N GLY A 141 0.71 9.80 -6.74
CA GLY A 141 0.14 10.99 -7.38
C GLY A 141 -1.39 11.04 -7.30
N CYS A 142 -2.04 9.91 -7.56
CA CYS A 142 -3.49 9.76 -7.42
C CYS A 142 -3.94 9.96 -5.96
N GLN A 143 -3.22 9.38 -5.00
CA GLN A 143 -3.51 9.54 -3.57
C GLN A 143 -3.36 11.01 -3.13
N ALA A 144 -2.33 11.70 -3.58
CA ALA A 144 -2.14 13.12 -3.29
C ALA A 144 -3.27 13.98 -3.88
N TRP A 145 -3.74 13.64 -5.08
CA TRP A 145 -4.89 14.30 -5.70
C TRP A 145 -6.18 14.07 -4.91
N GLU A 146 -6.46 12.83 -4.52
CA GLU A 146 -7.62 12.46 -3.70
C GLU A 146 -7.62 13.21 -2.37
N TRP A 147 -6.48 13.27 -1.69
CA TRP A 147 -6.34 14.04 -0.46
C TRP A 147 -6.59 15.54 -0.67
N SER A 148 -6.05 16.11 -1.75
CA SER A 148 -6.28 17.51 -2.09
C SER A 148 -7.77 17.78 -2.26
N HIS A 149 -8.48 16.92 -2.97
CA HIS A 149 -9.92 17.03 -3.17
C HIS A 149 -10.69 16.91 -1.84
N PHE A 150 -10.36 15.92 -1.02
CA PHE A 150 -10.99 15.69 0.27
C PHE A 150 -10.76 16.86 1.26
N ILE A 151 -9.56 17.46 1.24
CA ILE A 151 -9.23 18.63 2.08
C ILE A 151 -9.99 19.87 1.63
N HIS A 152 -10.09 20.13 0.33
CA HIS A 152 -10.80 21.31 -0.17
C HIS A 152 -12.31 21.20 -0.03
N GLY A 153 -12.86 19.98 -0.11
CA GLY A 153 -14.28 19.71 0.01
C GLY A 153 -15.08 20.06 -1.24
N THR A 154 -16.40 20.09 -1.06
CA THR A 154 -17.38 20.44 -2.08
C THR A 154 -18.09 21.76 -1.73
N ASP A 155 -18.62 22.45 -2.74
CA ASP A 155 -19.34 23.72 -2.58
C ASP A 155 -20.61 23.61 -1.71
N LEU A 156 -21.12 22.38 -1.52
CA LEU A 156 -22.32 22.13 -0.70
C LEU A 156 -22.07 22.41 0.78
N GLY A 157 -20.86 22.17 1.29
CA GLY A 157 -20.53 22.26 2.70
C GLY A 157 -21.37 21.32 3.59
N SER A 158 -21.12 21.33 4.89
CA SER A 158 -21.97 20.70 5.90
C SER A 158 -22.33 21.69 6.99
N ARG A 159 -23.62 21.72 7.39
CA ARG A 159 -24.11 22.62 8.41
C ARG A 159 -23.95 21.99 9.80
N LEU A 160 -23.25 22.69 10.67
CA LEU A 160 -23.10 22.32 12.07
C LEU A 160 -24.34 22.70 12.89
N LEU A 161 -24.46 22.13 14.09
CA LEU A 161 -25.56 22.44 15.01
C LEU A 161 -25.59 23.90 15.46
N ASP A 162 -24.47 24.60 15.46
CA ASP A 162 -24.34 26.03 15.74
C ASP A 162 -24.73 26.93 14.56
N GLY A 163 -25.13 26.34 13.42
CA GLY A 163 -25.51 27.03 12.20
C GLY A 163 -24.35 27.43 11.29
N SER A 164 -23.09 27.21 11.66
CA SER A 164 -21.93 27.43 10.81
C SER A 164 -21.85 26.39 9.70
N ILE A 165 -21.27 26.77 8.56
CA ILE A 165 -21.03 25.86 7.44
C ILE A 165 -19.54 25.56 7.39
N ILE A 166 -19.20 24.27 7.35
CA ILE A 166 -17.84 23.81 7.18
C ILE A 166 -17.63 23.21 5.78
N TYR A 167 -16.45 23.42 5.25
CA TYR A 167 -16.02 22.92 3.95
C TYR A 167 -14.79 22.06 4.12
N GLY A 168 -14.74 20.97 3.34
CA GLY A 168 -13.61 20.05 3.34
C GLY A 168 -13.44 19.26 4.61
N ALA A 169 -12.31 18.59 4.72
CA ALA A 169 -11.98 17.75 5.86
C ALA A 169 -10.54 17.94 6.30
N ASN A 170 -10.30 17.83 7.59
CA ASN A 170 -8.99 17.74 8.21
C ASN A 170 -9.07 16.87 9.47
N LEU A 171 -8.01 16.84 10.28
CA LEU A 171 -7.98 16.02 11.51
C LEU A 171 -8.97 16.45 12.62
N LYS A 172 -9.63 17.61 12.49
CA LYS A 172 -10.54 18.17 13.51
C LYS A 172 -11.96 18.37 12.99
N ILE A 173 -12.10 18.70 11.74
CA ILE A 173 -13.39 18.96 11.09
C ILE A 173 -13.55 18.06 9.88
N ASN A 174 -14.78 17.67 9.60
CA ASN A 174 -15.11 16.84 8.45
C ASN A 174 -16.47 17.28 7.89
N GLN A 175 -16.47 17.78 6.65
CA GLN A 175 -17.69 18.10 5.93
C GLN A 175 -18.56 16.87 5.66
N TYR A 176 -17.94 15.72 5.42
CA TYR A 176 -18.58 14.51 4.92
C TYR A 176 -19.28 13.68 6.00
N GLY A 177 -18.96 13.90 7.29
CA GLY A 177 -19.51 13.12 8.38
C GLY A 177 -18.79 13.40 9.72
N PRO A 178 -18.82 12.46 10.68
CA PRO A 178 -18.09 12.60 11.93
C PRO A 178 -16.60 12.89 11.70
N PRO A 179 -15.97 13.74 12.56
CA PRO A 179 -14.53 14.03 12.47
C PRO A 179 -13.64 12.79 12.54
N ASP A 180 -14.08 11.76 13.26
CA ASP A 180 -13.36 10.49 13.39
C ASP A 180 -13.10 9.83 12.04
N PHE A 181 -14.05 9.90 11.10
CA PHE A 181 -13.85 9.35 9.76
C PHE A 181 -12.65 9.99 9.05
N ALA A 182 -12.58 11.32 9.02
CA ALA A 182 -11.48 12.03 8.38
C ALA A 182 -10.15 11.76 9.07
N ALA A 183 -10.12 11.72 10.40
CA ALA A 183 -8.91 11.44 11.15
C ALA A 183 -8.36 10.04 10.85
N PHE A 184 -9.21 9.01 10.84
CA PHE A 184 -8.81 7.65 10.48
C PHE A 184 -8.44 7.55 9.00
N PHE A 185 -9.18 8.20 8.11
CA PHE A 185 -8.87 8.21 6.68
C PHE A 185 -7.46 8.75 6.43
N PHE A 186 -7.15 9.96 6.89
CA PHE A 186 -5.81 10.53 6.71
C PHE A 186 -4.72 9.72 7.39
N PHE A 187 -4.98 9.18 8.57
CA PHE A 187 -3.99 8.41 9.31
C PHE A 187 -3.68 7.09 8.61
N ILE A 188 -4.69 6.28 8.30
CA ILE A 188 -4.48 4.93 7.72
C ILE A 188 -4.00 5.02 6.28
N THR A 189 -4.61 5.88 5.44
CA THR A 189 -4.15 6.05 4.05
C THR A 189 -2.78 6.72 3.98
N GLY A 190 -2.47 7.63 4.91
CA GLY A 190 -1.15 8.25 5.04
C GLY A 190 -0.07 7.27 5.49
N PHE A 191 -0.37 6.44 6.47
CA PHE A 191 0.53 5.38 6.92
C PHE A 191 0.80 4.36 5.80
N HIS A 192 -0.25 3.96 5.07
CA HIS A 192 -0.11 3.14 3.86
C HIS A 192 0.70 3.86 2.78
N GLY A 193 0.38 5.11 2.48
CA GLY A 193 1.11 5.92 1.49
C GLY A 193 2.60 6.07 1.82
N PHE A 194 2.96 6.17 3.10
CA PHE A 194 4.36 6.13 3.53
C PHE A 194 5.03 4.79 3.21
N HIS A 195 4.32 3.66 3.38
CA HIS A 195 4.83 2.33 3.00
C HIS A 195 4.99 2.20 1.48
N VAL A 196 4.03 2.70 0.69
CA VAL A 196 4.17 2.75 -0.78
C VAL A 196 5.39 3.59 -1.18
N PHE A 197 5.56 4.78 -0.59
CA PHE A 197 6.70 5.64 -0.87
C PHE A 197 8.03 4.96 -0.53
N SER A 198 8.14 4.34 0.64
CA SER A 198 9.35 3.59 1.02
C SER A 198 9.60 2.41 0.09
N GLY A 199 8.54 1.72 -0.36
CA GLY A 199 8.63 0.65 -1.35
C GLY A 199 9.13 1.15 -2.71
N VAL A 200 8.65 2.31 -3.18
CA VAL A 200 9.15 2.94 -4.41
C VAL A 200 10.63 3.32 -4.28
N ALA A 201 11.04 3.88 -3.12
CA ALA A 201 12.43 4.23 -2.86
C ALA A 201 13.35 3.00 -2.85
N LEU A 202 12.91 1.90 -2.22
CA LEU A 202 13.63 0.61 -2.23
C LEU A 202 13.73 0.04 -3.64
N ASN A 203 12.63 0.03 -4.41
CA ASN A 203 12.62 -0.42 -5.80
C ASN A 203 13.59 0.41 -6.66
N PHE A 204 13.60 1.73 -6.47
CA PHE A 204 14.54 2.60 -7.19
C PHE A 204 16.00 2.29 -6.84
N LEU A 205 16.30 2.05 -5.57
CA LEU A 205 17.65 1.68 -5.12
C LEU A 205 18.10 0.35 -5.76
N ILE A 206 17.23 -0.66 -5.76
CA ILE A 206 17.53 -1.97 -6.37
C ILE A 206 17.65 -1.85 -7.91
N PHE A 207 16.79 -1.06 -8.53
CA PHE A 207 16.89 -0.75 -9.96
C PHE A 207 18.25 -0.13 -10.30
N TYR A 208 18.69 0.88 -9.55
CA TYR A 208 20.01 1.49 -9.73
C TYR A 208 21.16 0.48 -9.55
N GLN A 209 21.10 -0.37 -8.52
CA GLN A 209 22.10 -1.41 -8.29
C GLN A 209 22.12 -2.44 -9.43
N THR A 210 20.98 -2.74 -10.04
CA THR A 210 20.87 -3.60 -11.22
C THR A 210 21.53 -2.95 -12.42
N THR A 211 21.27 -1.66 -12.69
CA THR A 211 21.86 -0.92 -13.83
C THR A 211 23.39 -0.74 -13.71
N VAL A 212 23.93 -0.76 -12.51
CA VAL A 212 25.39 -0.75 -12.27
C VAL A 212 26.01 -2.16 -12.38
N GLY A 213 25.18 -3.22 -12.48
CA GLY A 213 25.65 -4.61 -12.61
C GLY A 213 26.17 -5.23 -11.32
N ILE A 214 25.73 -4.75 -10.17
CA ILE A 214 26.16 -5.26 -8.85
C ILE A 214 25.71 -6.72 -8.67
N TYR A 215 24.49 -7.05 -9.08
CA TYR A 215 23.92 -8.39 -8.90
C TYR A 215 24.51 -9.42 -9.84
N GLU A 216 24.93 -9.03 -11.05
CA GLU A 216 25.69 -9.90 -11.96
C GLU A 216 27.02 -10.32 -11.34
N LYS A 217 27.73 -9.36 -10.70
CA LYS A 217 28.99 -9.65 -10.00
C LYS A 217 28.79 -10.53 -8.77
N ARG A 218 27.61 -10.42 -8.09
CA ARG A 218 27.26 -11.27 -6.94
C ARG A 218 26.80 -12.66 -7.34
N GLY A 219 26.33 -12.85 -8.59
CA GLY A 219 25.81 -14.12 -9.10
C GLY A 219 24.40 -14.46 -8.65
N HIS A 220 23.65 -13.51 -8.05
CA HIS A 220 22.27 -13.70 -7.63
C HIS A 220 21.51 -12.38 -7.50
N TYR A 221 20.19 -12.40 -7.73
CA TYR A 221 19.23 -11.28 -7.63
C TYR A 221 18.32 -11.38 -6.39
N GLU A 222 18.79 -11.96 -5.31
CA GLU A 222 17.98 -12.22 -4.10
C GLU A 222 17.36 -10.95 -3.49
N MET A 223 18.01 -9.78 -3.66
CA MET A 223 17.46 -8.51 -3.18
C MET A 223 16.21 -8.09 -3.93
N VAL A 224 16.08 -8.39 -5.23
CA VAL A 224 14.86 -8.14 -6.01
C VAL A 224 13.69 -8.90 -5.42
N GLU A 225 13.90 -10.16 -5.03
CA GLU A 225 12.88 -10.99 -4.40
C GLU A 225 12.46 -10.44 -3.03
N LYS A 226 13.41 -9.99 -2.20
CA LYS A 226 13.12 -9.41 -0.88
C LYS A 226 12.29 -8.14 -0.98
N VAL A 227 12.64 -7.25 -1.91
CA VAL A 227 11.86 -6.02 -2.15
C VAL A 227 10.52 -6.36 -2.80
N GLY A 228 10.46 -7.40 -3.63
CA GLY A 228 9.21 -7.91 -4.18
C GLY A 228 8.23 -8.38 -3.10
N LEU A 229 8.69 -9.12 -2.09
CA LEU A 229 7.86 -9.51 -0.93
C LEU A 229 7.28 -8.29 -0.21
N TYR A 230 8.10 -7.25 0.00
CA TYR A 230 7.64 -6.01 0.62
C TYR A 230 6.59 -5.31 -0.25
N TRP A 231 6.81 -5.20 -1.56
CA TRP A 231 5.89 -4.55 -2.50
C TRP A 231 4.53 -5.24 -2.53
N HIS A 232 4.50 -6.58 -2.62
CA HIS A 232 3.26 -7.36 -2.60
C HIS A 232 2.50 -7.23 -1.27
N PHE A 233 3.21 -7.13 -0.16
CA PHE A 233 2.58 -6.88 1.13
C PHE A 233 1.89 -5.51 1.16
N VAL A 234 2.56 -4.45 0.69
CA VAL A 234 2.01 -3.10 0.65
C VAL A 234 0.76 -3.05 -0.26
N ASP A 235 0.81 -3.71 -1.40
CA ASP A 235 -0.32 -3.85 -2.33
C ASP A 235 -1.50 -4.61 -1.69
N LEU A 236 -1.22 -5.70 -0.97
CA LEU A 236 -2.23 -6.44 -0.23
C LEU A 236 -2.91 -5.58 0.84
N VAL A 237 -2.16 -4.79 1.59
CA VAL A 237 -2.69 -3.87 2.60
C VAL A 237 -3.64 -2.84 1.95
N TRP A 238 -3.31 -2.34 0.76
CA TRP A 238 -4.21 -1.44 0.02
C TRP A 238 -5.58 -2.06 -0.23
N VAL A 239 -5.66 -3.33 -0.60
CA VAL A 239 -6.93 -4.01 -0.82
C VAL A 239 -7.81 -3.98 0.44
N PHE A 240 -7.21 -4.16 1.63
CA PHE A 240 -7.95 -4.02 2.89
C PHE A 240 -8.37 -2.57 3.14
N VAL A 241 -7.48 -1.60 2.96
CA VAL A 241 -7.81 -0.17 3.11
C VAL A 241 -8.93 0.21 2.16
N PHE A 242 -8.85 -0.19 0.89
CA PHE A 242 -9.90 0.01 -0.11
C PHE A 242 -11.24 -0.59 0.34
N THR A 243 -11.23 -1.83 0.80
CA THR A 243 -12.46 -2.49 1.26
C THR A 243 -13.10 -1.75 2.43
N PHE A 244 -12.33 -1.37 3.44
CA PHE A 244 -12.86 -0.79 4.67
C PHE A 244 -13.33 0.67 4.52
N PHE A 245 -12.68 1.46 3.69
CA PHE A 245 -13.02 2.89 3.53
C PHE A 245 -13.96 3.16 2.36
N TYR A 246 -13.95 2.35 1.31
CA TYR A 246 -14.66 2.66 0.08
C TYR A 246 -15.78 1.68 -0.26
N LEU A 247 -15.75 0.42 0.24
CA LEU A 247 -16.78 -0.57 -0.07
C LEU A 247 -17.72 -0.86 1.09
N ILE A 248 -17.29 -0.66 2.32
CA ILE A 248 -18.06 -0.90 3.54
C ILE A 248 -18.32 0.41 4.26
#